data_124ead343250eaeea9213aae5e7585ed
#
_entry.id   124ead343250eaeea9213aae5e7585ed
#
_cell.length_a   1.000
_cell.length_b   1.000
_cell.length_c   1.000
_cell.angle_alpha   90.00
_cell.angle_beta   90.00
_cell.angle_gamma   90.00
#
_symmetry.space_group_name_H-M   'P 1'
#
loop_
_entity.id
_entity.type
_entity.pdbx_description
1 polymer ?
#
loop_
_entity_poly.entity_id
_entity_poly.type
_entity_poly.pdbx_seq_one_letter_code
_entity_poly.pdbx_strand_id
1 'polypeptide(L)'
;MFWDICVIQFNPCVTFALVFAGVIPLRLLIPNVLGQMGGAALAAYFAALIRGYPVGMIPITDDSDLNAIFWAEFFFSFMMTFVAVMAILDPDYNHPLTPLVIGLTVTQVKTFHKTEVEI
;
A
#
# COMPACT_ATOMS: atom_id res chain seq x y z
N MET A 1 17.62 7.92 6.27
CA MET A 1 18.10 6.61 6.65
C MET A 1 17.99 5.64 5.49
N PHE A 2 16.99 4.74 5.33
CA PHE A 2 16.82 4.00 4.07
C PHE A 2 16.35 4.89 2.91
N TRP A 3 15.70 5.96 3.22
CA TRP A 3 15.20 6.97 2.31
C TRP A 3 16.30 7.71 1.53
N ASP A 4 17.47 7.87 2.13
CA ASP A 4 18.65 8.49 1.51
C ASP A 4 19.36 7.54 0.53
N ILE A 5 19.04 6.24 0.58
CA ILE A 5 19.65 5.21 -0.26
C ILE A 5 18.76 4.88 -1.46
N CYS A 6 17.45 4.78 -1.24
CA CYS A 6 16.47 4.52 -2.29
C CYS A 6 15.07 5.01 -1.87
N VAL A 7 14.27 5.42 -2.82
CA VAL A 7 12.85 5.72 -2.61
C VAL A 7 12.12 4.38 -2.46
N ILE A 8 12.03 3.88 -1.22
CA ILE A 8 11.41 2.59 -0.92
C ILE A 8 9.90 2.72 -1.06
N GLN A 9 9.31 1.95 -1.94
CA GLN A 9 7.90 1.91 -2.19
C GLN A 9 7.42 0.47 -2.09
N PHE A 10 6.36 0.27 -1.29
CA PHE A 10 5.74 -1.05 -1.11
C PHE A 10 4.36 -1.13 -1.74
N ASN A 11 3.97 -0.09 -2.50
CA ASN A 11 2.64 0.01 -3.09
C ASN A 11 2.74 0.48 -4.55
N PRO A 12 2.19 -0.27 -5.50
CA PRO A 12 2.16 0.12 -6.91
C PRO A 12 1.48 1.48 -7.15
N CYS A 13 0.41 1.81 -6.42
CA CYS A 13 -0.27 3.10 -6.57
C CYS A 13 0.64 4.28 -6.24
N VAL A 14 1.45 4.16 -5.18
CA VAL A 14 2.44 5.18 -4.83
C VAL A 14 3.52 5.28 -5.91
N THR A 15 3.97 4.13 -6.46
CA THR A 15 4.95 4.11 -7.56
C THR A 15 4.42 4.85 -8.79
N PHE A 16 3.16 4.58 -9.19
CA PHE A 16 2.52 5.29 -10.30
C PHE A 16 2.45 6.80 -10.04
N ALA A 17 1.98 7.20 -8.87
CA ALA A 17 1.85 8.60 -8.51
C ALA A 17 3.20 9.34 -8.54
N LEU A 18 4.27 8.74 -8.04
CA LEU A 18 5.61 9.32 -8.07
C LEU A 18 6.22 9.38 -9.48
N VAL A 19 5.89 8.43 -10.35
CA VAL A 19 6.28 8.50 -11.77
C VAL A 19 5.55 9.66 -12.46
N PHE A 20 4.24 9.82 -12.22
CA PHE A 20 3.48 10.96 -12.77
C PHE A 20 3.94 12.31 -12.21
N ALA A 21 4.37 12.34 -10.94
CA ALA A 21 4.96 13.53 -10.33
C ALA A 21 6.40 13.82 -10.81
N GLY A 22 6.99 12.97 -11.66
CA GLY A 22 8.34 13.15 -12.18
C GLY A 22 9.47 12.84 -11.21
N VAL A 23 9.16 12.28 -10.04
CA VAL A 23 10.16 11.91 -9.02
C VAL A 23 10.92 10.65 -9.42
N ILE A 24 10.23 9.71 -10.06
CA ILE A 24 10.80 8.43 -10.51
C ILE A 24 10.74 8.37 -12.04
N PRO A 25 11.83 8.00 -12.70
CA PRO A 25 11.82 7.85 -14.14
C PRO A 25 10.92 6.68 -14.58
N LEU A 26 10.14 6.88 -15.64
CA LEU A 26 9.18 5.90 -16.17
C LEU A 26 9.78 4.50 -16.42
N ARG A 27 11.05 4.44 -16.79
CA ARG A 27 11.78 3.17 -17.00
C ARG A 27 11.82 2.27 -15.76
N LEU A 28 11.68 2.83 -14.56
CA LEU A 28 11.70 2.09 -13.30
C LEU A 28 10.30 1.64 -12.85
N LEU A 29 9.25 2.07 -13.52
CA LEU A 29 7.88 1.71 -13.17
C LEU A 29 7.67 0.19 -13.20
N ILE A 30 7.97 -0.44 -14.32
CA ILE A 30 7.75 -1.89 -14.52
C ILE A 30 8.57 -2.73 -13.53
N PRO A 31 9.90 -2.56 -13.41
CA PRO A 31 10.67 -3.36 -12.46
C PRO A 31 10.25 -3.14 -11.01
N ASN A 32 9.85 -1.92 -10.62
CA ASN A 32 9.37 -1.65 -9.27
C ASN A 32 8.04 -2.37 -9.00
N VAL A 33 7.07 -2.27 -9.90
CA VAL A 33 5.76 -2.93 -9.74
C VAL A 33 5.92 -4.45 -9.70
N LEU A 34 6.71 -5.03 -10.59
CA LEU A 34 6.97 -6.48 -10.61
C LEU A 34 7.68 -6.93 -9.33
N GLY A 35 8.65 -6.17 -8.84
CA GLY A 35 9.34 -6.45 -7.59
C GLY A 35 8.41 -6.41 -6.37
N GLN A 36 7.52 -5.42 -6.31
CA GLN A 36 6.52 -5.29 -5.25
C GLN A 36 5.52 -6.45 -5.26
N MET A 37 4.97 -6.79 -6.42
CA MET A 37 4.01 -7.90 -6.55
C MET A 37 4.68 -9.25 -6.26
N GLY A 38 5.86 -9.50 -6.81
CA GLY A 38 6.62 -10.71 -6.54
C GLY A 38 7.03 -10.85 -5.08
N GLY A 39 7.49 -9.76 -4.46
CA GLY A 39 7.81 -9.71 -3.04
C GLY A 39 6.60 -9.97 -2.15
N ALA A 40 5.45 -9.39 -2.46
CA ALA A 40 4.20 -9.63 -1.74
C ALA A 40 3.74 -11.09 -1.86
N ALA A 41 3.81 -11.68 -3.05
CA ALA A 41 3.45 -13.08 -3.28
C ALA A 41 4.37 -14.04 -2.48
N LEU A 42 5.68 -13.80 -2.52
CA LEU A 42 6.64 -14.57 -1.73
C LEU A 42 6.41 -14.42 -0.22
N ALA A 43 6.15 -13.20 0.25
CA ALA A 43 5.86 -12.95 1.66
C ALA A 43 4.59 -13.69 2.12
N ALA A 44 3.53 -13.67 1.31
CA ALA A 44 2.30 -14.40 1.58
C ALA A 44 2.53 -15.92 1.61
N TYR A 45 3.32 -16.46 0.69
CA TYR A 45 3.70 -17.87 0.65
C TYR A 45 4.46 -18.29 1.91
N PHE A 46 5.49 -17.56 2.32
CA PHE A 46 6.24 -17.87 3.53
C PHE A 46 5.39 -17.70 4.80
N ALA A 47 4.54 -16.70 4.85
CA ALA A 47 3.63 -16.51 5.98
C ALA A 47 2.65 -17.70 6.10
N ALA A 48 2.13 -18.21 4.98
CA ALA A 48 1.28 -19.40 4.96
C ALA A 48 2.02 -20.66 5.43
N LEU A 49 3.28 -20.84 5.02
CA LEU A 49 4.11 -21.96 5.49
C LEU A 49 4.34 -21.92 7.02
N ILE A 50 4.60 -20.75 7.58
CA ILE A 50 4.85 -20.58 9.02
C ILE A 50 3.57 -20.81 9.83
N ARG A 51 2.44 -20.32 9.34
CA ARG A 51 1.15 -20.37 10.06
C ARG A 51 0.35 -21.65 9.80
N GLY A 52 0.64 -22.37 8.72
CA GLY A 52 -0.10 -23.57 8.32
C GLY A 52 -1.45 -23.31 7.65
N TYR A 53 -1.80 -22.04 7.38
CA TYR A 53 -3.01 -21.64 6.66
C TYR A 53 -2.76 -20.40 5.80
N PRO A 54 -3.53 -20.18 4.71
CA PRO A 54 -3.40 -18.99 3.86
C PRO A 54 -3.59 -17.71 4.66
N VAL A 55 -2.70 -16.72 4.44
CA VAL A 55 -2.71 -15.44 5.14
C VAL A 55 -2.80 -14.30 4.13
N GLY A 56 -3.60 -13.28 4.46
CA GLY A 56 -3.65 -12.03 3.70
C GLY A 56 -4.65 -12.02 2.55
N MET A 57 -5.45 -13.06 2.37
CA MET A 57 -6.60 -13.04 1.48
C MET A 57 -7.89 -12.97 2.31
N ILE A 58 -8.70 -11.95 2.04
CA ILE A 58 -10.06 -11.90 2.55
C ILE A 58 -10.90 -12.67 1.51
N PRO A 59 -11.58 -13.77 1.90
CA PRO A 59 -12.42 -14.48 0.97
C PRO A 59 -13.59 -13.57 0.55
N ILE A 60 -13.74 -13.33 -0.75
CA ILE A 60 -14.93 -12.73 -1.30
C ILE A 60 -15.98 -13.85 -1.32
N THR A 61 -17.00 -13.71 -0.50
CA THR A 61 -18.15 -14.62 -0.46
C THR A 61 -19.24 -14.15 -1.41
N ASP A 62 -20.17 -15.03 -1.77
CA ASP A 62 -21.27 -14.69 -2.69
C ASP A 62 -22.18 -13.56 -2.16
N ASP A 63 -22.20 -13.33 -0.84
CA ASP A 63 -22.94 -12.27 -0.17
C ASP A 63 -22.16 -10.93 -0.08
N SER A 64 -20.92 -10.90 -0.57
CA SER A 64 -20.11 -9.69 -0.51
C SER A 64 -20.57 -8.64 -1.54
N ASP A 65 -20.81 -7.41 -1.09
CA ASP A 65 -21.09 -6.29 -1.99
C ASP A 65 -19.80 -5.80 -2.65
N LEU A 66 -19.53 -6.33 -3.85
CA LEU A 66 -18.33 -6.00 -4.63
C LEU A 66 -18.22 -4.50 -4.94
N ASN A 67 -19.36 -3.80 -5.05
CA ASN A 67 -19.37 -2.38 -5.33
C ASN A 67 -18.92 -1.58 -4.09
N ALA A 68 -19.39 -1.94 -2.91
CA ALA A 68 -18.96 -1.33 -1.66
C ALA A 68 -17.47 -1.59 -1.40
N ILE A 69 -17.00 -2.82 -1.61
CA ILE A 69 -15.58 -3.19 -1.50
C ILE A 69 -14.72 -2.37 -2.46
N PHE A 70 -15.14 -2.27 -3.74
CA PHE A 70 -14.41 -1.49 -4.74
C PHE A 70 -14.25 -0.02 -4.33
N TRP A 71 -15.33 0.64 -3.90
CA TRP A 71 -15.27 2.03 -3.50
C TRP A 71 -14.47 2.24 -2.22
N ALA A 72 -14.58 1.34 -1.26
CA ALA A 72 -13.76 1.39 -0.05
C ALA A 72 -12.27 1.29 -0.38
N GLU A 73 -11.86 0.30 -1.17
CA GLU A 73 -10.47 0.13 -1.62
C GLU A 73 -9.97 1.33 -2.43
N PHE A 74 -10.83 1.89 -3.30
CA PHE A 74 -10.49 3.08 -4.07
C PHE A 74 -10.18 4.28 -3.16
N PHE A 75 -11.09 4.61 -2.23
CA PHE A 75 -10.89 5.76 -1.33
C PHE A 75 -9.69 5.56 -0.40
N PHE A 76 -9.51 4.38 0.15
CA PHE A 76 -8.39 4.11 1.04
C PHE A 76 -7.04 4.13 0.30
N SER A 77 -6.97 3.54 -0.88
CA SER A 77 -5.76 3.59 -1.71
C SER A 77 -5.45 5.03 -2.15
N PHE A 78 -6.48 5.81 -2.48
CA PHE A 78 -6.33 7.22 -2.81
C PHE A 78 -5.77 8.02 -1.62
N MET A 79 -6.39 7.92 -0.44
CA MET A 79 -5.95 8.62 0.76
C MET A 79 -4.52 8.26 1.15
N MET A 80 -4.19 6.96 1.15
CA MET A 80 -2.84 6.49 1.46
C MET A 80 -1.81 7.02 0.46
N THR A 81 -2.13 6.95 -0.84
CA THR A 81 -1.25 7.44 -1.91
C THR A 81 -1.07 8.95 -1.81
N PHE A 82 -2.14 9.70 -1.55
CA PHE A 82 -2.10 11.14 -1.39
C PHE A 82 -1.18 11.55 -0.23
N VAL A 83 -1.36 10.97 0.96
CA VAL A 83 -0.52 11.24 2.13
C VAL A 83 0.95 10.89 1.85
N ALA A 84 1.21 9.73 1.24
CA ALA A 84 2.56 9.30 0.92
C ALA A 84 3.26 10.22 -0.09
N VAL A 85 2.55 10.64 -1.13
CA VAL A 85 3.08 11.53 -2.18
C VAL A 85 3.32 12.93 -1.63
N MET A 86 2.38 13.48 -0.85
CA MET A 86 2.57 14.79 -0.21
C MET A 86 3.76 14.79 0.73
N ALA A 87 3.94 13.73 1.52
CA ALA A 87 5.08 13.57 2.41
C ALA A 87 6.44 13.49 1.68
N ILE A 88 6.43 13.08 0.40
CA ILE A 88 7.64 12.99 -0.42
C ILE A 88 7.90 14.28 -1.18
N LEU A 89 6.85 14.92 -1.71
CA LEU A 89 6.98 16.08 -2.59
C LEU A 89 7.16 17.39 -1.83
N ASP A 90 6.60 17.50 -0.64
CA ASP A 90 6.62 18.74 0.12
C ASP A 90 7.76 18.70 1.16
N PRO A 91 8.80 19.55 1.02
CA PRO A 91 9.90 19.65 1.98
C PRO A 91 9.44 19.99 3.40
N ASP A 92 8.35 20.75 3.53
CA ASP A 92 7.80 21.15 4.83
C ASP A 92 7.15 19.98 5.58
N TYR A 93 6.73 18.95 4.84
CA TYR A 93 6.22 17.69 5.41
C TYR A 93 7.32 16.65 5.70
N ASN A 94 8.58 16.93 5.37
CA ASN A 94 9.71 16.05 5.69
C ASN A 94 10.09 16.14 7.18
N HIS A 95 9.11 15.93 8.04
CA HIS A 95 9.24 15.94 9.49
C HIS A 95 9.55 14.54 10.02
N PRO A 96 10.29 14.40 11.14
CA PRO A 96 10.57 13.09 11.76
C PRO A 96 9.32 12.25 12.06
N LEU A 97 8.15 12.88 12.18
CA LEU A 97 6.85 12.20 12.41
C LEU A 97 6.16 11.72 11.14
N THR A 98 6.64 12.06 9.94
CA THR A 98 6.02 11.64 8.67
C THR A 98 5.87 10.13 8.53
N PRO A 99 6.87 9.29 8.90
CA PRO A 99 6.71 7.84 8.88
C PRO A 99 5.60 7.35 9.83
N LEU A 100 5.38 8.02 10.95
CA LEU A 100 4.31 7.68 11.89
C LEU A 100 2.93 7.98 11.28
N VAL A 101 2.76 9.13 10.62
CA VAL A 101 1.51 9.50 9.94
C VAL A 101 1.17 8.49 8.85
N ILE A 102 2.14 8.12 8.01
CA ILE A 102 1.96 7.10 6.97
C ILE A 102 1.58 5.75 7.60
N GLY A 103 2.27 5.33 8.65
CA GLY A 103 1.98 4.09 9.37
C GLY A 103 0.57 4.06 9.97
N LEU A 104 0.13 5.15 10.57
CA LEU A 104 -1.23 5.29 11.12
C LEU A 104 -2.30 5.21 10.01
N THR A 105 -2.07 5.85 8.87
CA THR A 105 -2.98 5.79 7.71
C THR A 105 -3.15 4.36 7.22
N VAL A 106 -2.06 3.60 7.10
CA VAL A 106 -2.10 2.17 6.71
C VAL A 106 -2.84 1.34 7.74
N THR A 107 -2.67 1.62 9.03
CA THR A 107 -3.32 0.88 10.10
C THR A 107 -4.83 1.12 10.10
N GLN A 108 -5.27 2.36 9.90
CA GLN A 108 -6.70 2.70 9.82
C GLN A 108 -7.40 1.97 8.68
N VAL A 109 -6.78 1.94 7.49
CA VAL A 109 -7.29 1.19 6.34
C VAL A 109 -7.52 -0.27 6.68
N LYS A 110 -6.56 -0.94 7.30
CA LYS A 110 -6.67 -2.35 7.68
C LYS A 110 -7.72 -2.61 8.75
N THR A 111 -7.86 -1.71 9.72
CA THR A 111 -8.84 -1.85 10.80
C THR A 111 -10.25 -1.70 10.26
N PHE A 112 -10.51 -0.71 9.41
CA PHE A 112 -11.82 -0.50 8.81
C PHE A 112 -12.24 -1.69 7.96
N HIS A 113 -11.35 -2.19 7.12
CA HIS A 113 -11.60 -3.35 6.27
C HIS A 113 -11.96 -4.62 7.10
N LYS A 114 -11.33 -4.81 8.26
CA LYS A 114 -11.67 -5.91 9.16
C LYS A 114 -13.08 -5.78 9.74
N THR A 115 -13.50 -4.57 10.09
CA THR A 115 -14.82 -4.30 10.67
C THR A 115 -15.94 -4.54 9.66
N GLU A 116 -15.76 -4.20 8.39
CA GLU A 116 -16.74 -4.45 7.32
C GLU A 116 -16.95 -5.95 7.03
N VAL A 117 -15.93 -6.78 7.27
CA VAL A 117 -16.01 -8.23 7.03
C VAL A 117 -16.60 -9.00 8.23
N GLU A 118 -16.57 -8.42 9.44
CA GLU A 118 -17.11 -9.06 10.66
C GLU A 118 -18.58 -8.68 10.95
N ILE A 119 -19.19 -7.80 10.13
CA ILE A 119 -20.63 -7.45 10.21
C ILE A 119 -21.40 -8.25 9.17
#